data_f7fee625a1d9a0f691aab8a38c466a54
#
_entry.id   f7fee625a1d9a0f691aab8a38c466a54
#
_cell.length_a   1.000
_cell.length_b   1.000
_cell.length_c   1.000
_cell.angle_alpha   90.00
_cell.angle_beta   90.00
_cell.angle_gamma   90.00
#
_symmetry.space_group_name_H-M   'P 1'
#
loop_
_entity.id
_entity.type
_entity.pdbx_description
1 polymer ?
#
loop_
_entity_poly.entity_id
_entity_poly.type
_entity_poly.pdbx_seq_one_letter_code
_entity_poly.pdbx_strand_id
1 'polypeptide(L)'
;MLNFKRIELSDKKLIESYFSKSNVQLCDYSFSNLFLWSSLYGIEWAEAKGFLIIRYYYENSYNRFYLQPIGKSSIKNILDLLLNESKKEKAPLRFAALSESFLKEIKKHPQFPALFSLNNRDYSNYVYSATALSTLSGKALHSKKNHINKFQRLYSDFSSRPLDANDAHLALALFDNWEKHKEHSIEFDIERKSLKHIFSNYQALKLKGLLLLVDNEPIAFTLGSELNKDTFCIHIEKANIAYHGSF
;
A
#
# COMPACT_ATOMS: atom_id res chain seq x y z
N MET A 1 28.66 3.94 4.99
CA MET A 1 27.37 4.64 5.05
C MET A 1 26.47 4.04 3.97
N LEU A 2 25.22 3.76 4.28
CA LEU A 2 24.25 3.30 3.28
C LEU A 2 23.94 4.44 2.30
N ASN A 3 23.98 4.13 1.01
CA ASN A 3 23.64 5.11 -0.03
C ASN A 3 22.15 4.95 -0.40
N PHE A 4 21.30 5.70 0.28
CA PHE A 4 19.87 5.73 -0.01
C PHE A 4 19.57 6.63 -1.19
N LYS A 5 18.67 6.18 -2.04
CA LYS A 5 18.10 6.96 -3.15
C LYS A 5 16.58 6.87 -3.16
N ARG A 6 15.93 7.87 -3.72
CA ARG A 6 14.47 7.86 -3.91
C ARG A 6 14.05 6.75 -4.85
N ILE A 7 12.83 6.25 -4.68
CA ILE A 7 12.25 5.26 -5.58
C ILE A 7 11.91 5.91 -6.92
N GLU A 8 12.37 5.30 -8.01
CA GLU A 8 12.07 5.65 -9.38
C GLU A 8 11.48 4.44 -10.11
N LEU A 9 10.78 4.68 -11.23
CA LEU A 9 10.18 3.60 -12.03
C LEU A 9 11.23 2.60 -12.55
N SER A 10 12.42 3.08 -12.85
CA SER A 10 13.58 2.26 -13.27
C SER A 10 14.00 1.22 -12.22
N ASP A 11 13.71 1.45 -10.95
CA ASP A 11 14.06 0.56 -9.85
C ASP A 11 13.11 -0.65 -9.72
N LYS A 12 11.96 -0.61 -10.41
CA LYS A 12 10.88 -1.60 -10.31
C LYS A 12 11.38 -3.03 -10.41
N LYS A 13 12.11 -3.34 -11.49
CA LYS A 13 12.59 -4.70 -11.75
C LYS A 13 13.48 -5.23 -10.63
N LEU A 14 14.35 -4.39 -10.10
CA LEU A 14 15.26 -4.75 -9.03
C LEU A 14 14.50 -4.98 -7.72
N ILE A 15 13.67 -4.03 -7.31
CA ILE A 15 12.90 -4.11 -6.05
C ILE A 15 11.95 -5.31 -6.07
N GLU A 16 11.20 -5.53 -7.16
CA GLU A 16 10.33 -6.70 -7.34
C GLU A 16 11.12 -8.02 -7.30
N SER A 17 12.39 -8.04 -7.75
CA SER A 17 13.23 -9.24 -7.65
C SER A 17 13.55 -9.65 -6.22
N TYR A 18 13.55 -8.69 -5.28
CA TYR A 18 13.65 -8.98 -3.84
C TYR A 18 12.31 -9.43 -3.28
N PHE A 19 11.24 -8.72 -3.58
CA PHE A 19 9.90 -9.04 -3.07
C PHE A 19 9.43 -10.42 -3.50
N SER A 20 9.65 -10.81 -4.74
CA SER A 20 9.28 -12.15 -5.27
C SER A 20 9.99 -13.32 -4.57
N LYS A 21 11.09 -13.06 -3.89
CA LYS A 21 11.84 -14.05 -3.11
C LYS A 21 11.49 -14.04 -1.62
N SER A 22 10.62 -13.13 -1.20
CA SER A 22 10.14 -13.01 0.18
C SER A 22 8.76 -13.64 0.33
N ASN A 23 8.42 -14.03 1.57
CA ASN A 23 7.09 -14.51 1.93
C ASN A 23 6.26 -13.41 2.62
N VAL A 24 6.65 -12.14 2.51
CA VAL A 24 5.93 -11.04 3.14
C VAL A 24 4.69 -10.72 2.34
N GLN A 25 3.52 -10.71 3.00
CA GLN A 25 2.21 -10.48 2.38
C GLN A 25 1.56 -9.17 2.86
N LEU A 26 2.37 -8.14 3.09
CA LEU A 26 1.90 -6.83 3.45
C LEU A 26 1.92 -5.90 2.23
N CYS A 27 0.94 -5.01 2.11
CA CYS A 27 0.84 -4.07 0.98
C CYS A 27 2.07 -3.17 0.83
N ASP A 28 2.77 -2.89 1.93
CA ASP A 28 4.02 -2.13 1.97
C ASP A 28 5.14 -2.75 1.11
N TYR A 29 5.03 -4.04 0.78
CA TYR A 29 6.00 -4.76 -0.07
C TYR A 29 5.50 -4.91 -1.51
N SER A 30 4.66 -4.00 -1.97
CA SER A 30 4.30 -3.80 -3.38
C SER A 30 5.07 -2.61 -3.94
N PHE A 31 5.75 -2.80 -5.09
CA PHE A 31 6.42 -1.68 -5.76
C PHE A 31 5.44 -0.56 -6.13
N SER A 32 4.26 -0.93 -6.62
CA SER A 32 3.22 0.05 -6.99
C SER A 32 2.75 0.86 -5.79
N ASN A 33 2.63 0.24 -4.61
CA ASN A 33 2.28 0.94 -3.38
C ASN A 33 3.40 1.90 -2.94
N LEU A 34 4.64 1.44 -2.93
CA LEU A 34 5.80 2.28 -2.60
C LEU A 34 5.92 3.47 -3.56
N PHE A 35 5.72 3.23 -4.86
CA PHE A 35 5.79 4.27 -5.88
C PHE A 35 4.67 5.30 -5.74
N LEU A 36 3.44 4.86 -5.48
CA LEU A 36 2.28 5.72 -5.23
C LEU A 36 2.53 6.68 -4.06
N TRP A 37 3.04 6.17 -2.95
CA TRP A 37 3.20 6.93 -1.72
C TRP A 37 4.59 7.55 -1.54
N SER A 38 5.48 7.40 -2.53
CA SER A 38 6.87 7.84 -2.42
C SER A 38 7.03 9.34 -2.14
N SER A 39 6.17 10.17 -2.76
CA SER A 39 6.21 11.62 -2.56
C SER A 39 5.68 12.05 -1.18
N LEU A 40 4.69 11.31 -0.63
CA LEU A 40 4.12 11.62 0.68
C LEU A 40 5.07 11.25 1.81
N TYR A 41 5.62 10.04 1.75
CA TYR A 41 6.44 9.49 2.82
C TYR A 41 7.95 9.59 2.58
N GLY A 42 8.39 10.27 1.52
CA GLY A 42 9.81 10.40 1.20
C GLY A 42 10.52 9.05 1.14
N ILE A 43 9.89 8.05 0.48
CA ILE A 43 10.38 6.67 0.46
C ILE A 43 11.71 6.59 -0.27
N GLU A 44 12.69 5.98 0.38
CA GLU A 44 14.03 5.74 -0.14
C GLU A 44 14.42 4.28 0.01
N TRP A 45 15.33 3.83 -0.82
CA TRP A 45 15.87 2.48 -0.75
C TRP A 45 17.39 2.42 -0.95
N ALA A 46 17.99 1.35 -0.45
CA ALA A 46 19.41 1.02 -0.63
C ALA A 46 19.59 -0.49 -0.71
N GLU A 47 20.70 -0.93 -1.30
CA GLU A 47 21.17 -2.32 -1.22
C GLU A 47 22.41 -2.40 -0.34
N ALA A 48 22.41 -3.34 0.59
CA ALA A 48 23.60 -3.67 1.36
C ALA A 48 23.56 -5.10 1.89
N LYS A 49 24.73 -5.76 1.90
CA LYS A 49 24.88 -7.12 2.47
C LYS A 49 23.90 -8.15 1.90
N GLY A 50 23.46 -7.98 0.65
CA GLY A 50 22.48 -8.85 -0.01
C GLY A 50 21.02 -8.63 0.43
N PHE A 51 20.73 -7.47 1.01
CA PHE A 51 19.39 -7.03 1.38
C PHE A 51 18.97 -5.79 0.60
N LEU A 52 17.70 -5.74 0.24
CA LEU A 52 16.96 -4.51 -0.06
C LEU A 52 16.53 -3.89 1.27
N ILE A 53 16.85 -2.63 1.44
CA ILE A 53 16.53 -1.83 2.61
C ILE A 53 15.67 -0.67 2.15
N ILE A 54 14.46 -0.54 2.70
CA ILE A 54 13.53 0.54 2.40
C ILE A 54 13.32 1.34 3.67
N ARG A 55 13.33 2.66 3.55
CA ARG A 55 13.01 3.56 4.64
C ARG A 55 12.06 4.67 4.18
N TYR A 56 11.34 5.24 5.13
CA TYR A 56 10.40 6.32 4.87
C TYR A 56 10.25 7.23 6.09
N TYR A 57 9.65 8.38 5.90
CA TYR A 57 9.35 9.35 6.96
C TYR A 57 7.85 9.33 7.24
N TYR A 58 7.48 9.28 8.51
CA TYR A 58 6.07 9.27 8.92
C TYR A 58 5.61 10.70 9.23
N GLU A 59 4.47 11.12 8.65
CA GLU A 59 3.76 12.38 8.94
C GLU A 59 4.64 13.63 8.96
N ASN A 60 5.41 13.90 7.91
CA ASN A 60 6.32 15.05 7.85
C ASN A 60 7.22 15.20 9.07
N SER A 61 7.35 14.15 9.86
CA SER A 61 8.20 14.12 11.04
C SER A 61 9.64 13.76 10.67
N TYR A 62 10.59 14.14 11.52
CA TYR A 62 11.96 13.62 11.45
C TYR A 62 12.05 12.15 11.84
N ASN A 63 10.91 11.48 12.11
CA ASN A 63 10.85 10.09 12.49
C ASN A 63 10.99 9.20 11.26
N ARG A 64 12.14 8.57 11.14
CA ARG A 64 12.46 7.61 10.10
C ARG A 64 12.07 6.20 10.53
N PHE A 65 11.38 5.50 9.64
CA PHE A 65 11.07 4.10 9.80
C PHE A 65 11.70 3.28 8.69
N TYR A 66 12.05 2.05 9.01
CA TYR A 66 12.52 1.05 8.06
C TYR A 66 11.45 -0.02 7.91
N LEU A 67 11.20 -0.45 6.69
CA LEU A 67 10.51 -1.71 6.44
C LEU A 67 11.45 -2.86 6.83
N GLN A 68 10.89 -4.05 7.02
CA GLN A 68 11.70 -5.25 7.19
C GLN A 68 12.65 -5.40 5.99
N PRO A 69 13.96 -5.49 6.20
CA PRO A 69 14.92 -5.76 5.12
C PRO A 69 14.63 -7.08 4.42
N ILE A 70 14.61 -7.07 3.09
CA ILE A 70 14.34 -8.25 2.27
C ILE A 70 15.63 -8.77 1.63
N GLY A 71 16.00 -10.00 1.97
CA GLY A 71 17.22 -10.62 1.45
C GLY A 71 17.41 -12.04 1.97
N LYS A 72 18.47 -12.71 1.50
CA LYS A 72 18.78 -14.10 1.86
C LYS A 72 20.02 -14.26 2.74
N SER A 73 20.65 -13.16 3.14
CA SER A 73 21.86 -13.17 3.94
C SER A 73 21.54 -13.18 5.44
N SER A 74 22.54 -13.05 6.29
CA SER A 74 22.38 -13.05 7.75
C SER A 74 21.61 -11.82 8.25
N ILE A 75 20.49 -12.05 8.91
CA ILE A 75 19.69 -11.00 9.55
C ILE A 75 20.53 -10.25 10.59
N LYS A 76 21.39 -10.95 11.33
CA LYS A 76 22.30 -10.32 12.30
C LYS A 76 23.17 -9.25 11.62
N ASN A 77 23.76 -9.56 10.48
CA ASN A 77 24.66 -8.63 9.78
C ASN A 77 23.94 -7.37 9.28
N ILE A 78 22.69 -7.49 8.84
CA ILE A 78 21.93 -6.31 8.40
C ILE A 78 21.45 -5.49 9.60
N LEU A 79 21.07 -6.11 10.69
CA LEU A 79 20.70 -5.42 11.92
C LEU A 79 21.88 -4.66 12.52
N ASP A 80 23.07 -5.27 12.59
CA ASP A 80 24.31 -4.59 13.03
C ASP A 80 24.61 -3.36 12.16
N LEU A 81 24.44 -3.48 10.84
CA LEU A 81 24.63 -2.38 9.90
C LEU A 81 23.63 -1.23 10.18
N LEU A 82 22.34 -1.53 10.29
CA LEU A 82 21.30 -0.54 10.54
C LEU A 82 21.44 0.13 11.91
N LEU A 83 21.86 -0.61 12.94
CA LEU A 83 22.18 -0.04 14.25
C LEU A 83 23.36 0.91 14.18
N ASN A 84 24.41 0.57 13.42
CA ASN A 84 25.55 1.45 13.26
C ASN A 84 25.18 2.74 12.50
N GLU A 85 24.34 2.64 11.46
CA GLU A 85 23.82 3.82 10.76
C GLU A 85 22.96 4.69 11.69
N SER A 86 22.07 4.09 12.47
CA SER A 86 21.22 4.78 13.45
C SER A 86 22.05 5.54 14.50
N LYS A 87 23.15 4.95 15.00
CA LYS A 87 24.07 5.61 15.93
C LYS A 87 24.77 6.82 15.29
N LYS A 88 25.24 6.70 14.04
CA LYS A 88 25.86 7.81 13.30
C LYS A 88 24.89 8.97 13.06
N GLU A 89 23.64 8.65 12.75
CA GLU A 89 22.60 9.62 12.51
C GLU A 89 22.00 10.20 13.82
N LYS A 90 22.41 9.68 14.98
CA LYS A 90 21.86 10.03 16.30
C LYS A 90 20.33 9.90 16.36
N ALA A 91 19.78 8.94 15.65
CA ALA A 91 18.35 8.66 15.56
C ALA A 91 18.06 7.21 15.95
N PRO A 92 16.98 6.93 16.69
CA PRO A 92 16.64 5.56 17.03
C PRO A 92 16.28 4.73 15.79
N LEU A 93 16.69 3.46 15.76
CA LEU A 93 16.29 2.53 14.74
C LEU A 93 14.84 2.10 14.98
N ARG A 94 13.97 2.45 14.06
CA ARG A 94 12.53 2.10 14.09
C ARG A 94 12.16 1.25 12.89
N PHE A 95 11.42 0.20 13.15
CA PHE A 95 10.86 -0.66 12.10
C PHE A 95 9.35 -0.56 12.07
N ALA A 96 8.77 -0.73 10.87
CA ALA A 96 7.33 -0.89 10.67
C ALA A 96 7.06 -2.02 9.67
N ALA A 97 5.81 -2.48 9.62
CA ALA A 97 5.34 -3.52 8.71
C ALA A 97 6.20 -4.80 8.80
N LEU A 98 6.41 -5.29 10.02
CA LEU A 98 7.20 -6.49 10.29
C LEU A 98 6.35 -7.75 10.21
N SER A 99 6.87 -8.78 9.56
CA SER A 99 6.32 -10.13 9.70
C SER A 99 6.62 -10.71 11.09
N GLU A 100 5.76 -11.59 11.58
CA GLU A 100 5.99 -12.28 12.86
C GLU A 100 7.31 -13.06 12.87
N SER A 101 7.67 -13.67 11.74
CA SER A 101 8.92 -14.41 11.61
C SER A 101 10.12 -13.50 11.79
N PHE A 102 10.12 -12.34 11.15
CA PHE A 102 11.20 -11.38 11.28
C PHE A 102 11.28 -10.79 12.70
N LEU A 103 10.14 -10.50 13.31
CA LEU A 103 10.08 -10.03 14.70
C LEU A 103 10.68 -11.06 15.67
N LYS A 104 10.43 -12.36 15.46
CA LYS A 104 11.06 -13.43 16.24
C LYS A 104 12.59 -13.46 16.08
N GLU A 105 13.09 -13.21 14.88
CA GLU A 105 14.54 -13.15 14.61
C GLU A 105 15.18 -11.90 15.24
N ILE A 106 14.56 -10.74 15.15
CA ILE A 106 15.06 -9.51 15.81
C ILE A 106 15.20 -9.73 17.33
N LYS A 107 14.22 -10.36 17.97
CA LYS A 107 14.23 -10.63 19.41
C LYS A 107 15.40 -11.51 19.87
N LYS A 108 15.99 -12.31 18.99
CA LYS A 108 17.17 -13.11 19.28
C LYS A 108 18.48 -12.30 19.24
N HIS A 109 18.44 -11.09 18.70
CA HIS A 109 19.66 -10.28 18.54
C HIS A 109 20.08 -9.70 19.90
N PRO A 110 21.35 -9.85 20.34
CA PRO A 110 21.81 -9.45 21.67
C PRO A 110 21.59 -7.97 22.02
N GLN A 111 21.58 -7.11 21.01
CA GLN A 111 21.38 -5.66 21.17
C GLN A 111 19.89 -5.25 21.20
N PHE A 112 18.94 -6.21 21.10
CA PHE A 112 17.51 -5.94 21.17
C PHE A 112 16.81 -6.58 22.37
N PRO A 113 17.39 -6.64 23.59
CA PRO A 113 16.77 -7.29 24.73
C PRO A 113 15.48 -6.60 25.21
N ALA A 114 15.33 -5.29 24.91
CA ALA A 114 14.21 -4.45 25.31
C ALA A 114 13.46 -3.88 24.07
N LEU A 115 13.03 -4.74 23.16
CA LEU A 115 12.26 -4.32 22.00
C LEU A 115 10.88 -3.88 22.43
N PHE A 116 10.57 -2.60 22.20
CA PHE A 116 9.24 -2.06 22.35
C PHE A 116 8.47 -2.34 21.05
N SER A 117 7.44 -3.19 21.09
CA SER A 117 6.59 -3.43 19.94
C SER A 117 5.21 -2.87 20.21
N LEU A 118 4.76 -1.99 19.32
CA LEU A 118 3.39 -1.47 19.32
C LEU A 118 2.62 -2.20 18.22
N ASN A 119 1.62 -2.99 18.62
CA ASN A 119 0.66 -3.55 17.68
C ASN A 119 -0.58 -2.64 17.65
N ASN A 120 -0.65 -1.75 16.66
CA ASN A 120 -1.81 -0.90 16.45
C ASN A 120 -2.65 -1.47 15.30
N ARG A 121 -3.92 -1.81 15.61
CA ARG A 121 -4.85 -2.38 14.65
C ARG A 121 -5.16 -1.42 13.49
N ASP A 122 -5.09 -0.12 13.68
CA ASP A 122 -5.38 0.90 12.66
C ASP A 122 -4.42 0.80 11.46
N TYR A 123 -3.21 0.26 11.68
CA TYR A 123 -2.22 0.01 10.63
C TYR A 123 -2.24 -1.42 10.07
N SER A 124 -3.25 -2.21 10.43
CA SER A 124 -3.35 -3.60 9.95
C SER A 124 -3.98 -3.65 8.57
N ASN A 125 -3.42 -4.51 7.69
CA ASN A 125 -4.03 -4.78 6.40
C ASN A 125 -5.30 -5.62 6.58
N TYR A 126 -6.34 -5.30 5.83
CA TYR A 126 -7.53 -6.14 5.70
C TYR A 126 -7.27 -7.19 4.63
N VAL A 127 -7.34 -8.46 5.02
CA VAL A 127 -7.11 -9.59 4.11
C VAL A 127 -8.41 -10.38 3.98
N TYR A 128 -8.84 -10.55 2.74
CA TYR A 128 -10.05 -11.30 2.39
C TYR A 128 -9.75 -12.42 1.41
N SER A 129 -10.42 -13.55 1.57
CA SER A 129 -10.45 -14.58 0.54
C SER A 129 -11.23 -14.07 -0.68
N ALA A 130 -10.64 -14.15 -1.88
CA ALA A 130 -11.33 -13.78 -3.12
C ALA A 130 -12.62 -14.59 -3.32
N THR A 131 -12.60 -15.89 -3.00
CA THR A 131 -13.80 -16.75 -3.04
C THR A 131 -14.85 -16.28 -2.05
N ALA A 132 -14.47 -15.90 -0.83
CA ALA A 132 -15.42 -15.40 0.16
C ALA A 132 -16.06 -14.09 -0.29
N LEU A 133 -15.27 -13.16 -0.87
CA LEU A 133 -15.80 -11.91 -1.39
C LEU A 133 -16.71 -12.10 -2.61
N SER A 134 -16.37 -13.01 -3.52
CA SER A 134 -17.18 -13.26 -4.73
C SER A 134 -18.53 -13.91 -4.42
N THR A 135 -18.60 -14.76 -3.40
CA THR A 135 -19.84 -15.48 -3.02
C THR A 135 -20.64 -14.76 -1.94
N LEU A 136 -19.96 -13.91 -1.13
CA LEU A 136 -20.51 -13.27 0.06
C LEU A 136 -21.26 -14.26 0.98
N SER A 137 -20.76 -15.47 1.07
CA SER A 137 -21.34 -16.54 1.87
C SER A 137 -20.93 -16.42 3.34
N GLY A 138 -21.81 -16.89 4.22
CA GLY A 138 -21.57 -16.96 5.65
C GLY A 138 -21.97 -15.71 6.43
N LYS A 139 -22.12 -15.87 7.74
CA LYS A 139 -22.63 -14.86 8.67
C LYS A 139 -21.77 -13.57 8.68
N ALA A 140 -20.45 -13.72 8.57
CA ALA A 140 -19.50 -12.60 8.63
C ALA A 140 -19.67 -11.59 7.47
N LEU A 141 -20.11 -12.05 6.28
CA LEU A 141 -20.29 -11.21 5.10
C LEU A 141 -21.76 -10.88 4.80
N HIS A 142 -22.69 -11.32 5.65
CA HIS A 142 -24.12 -11.09 5.42
C HIS A 142 -24.50 -9.61 5.33
N SER A 143 -23.91 -8.74 6.14
CA SER A 143 -24.15 -7.29 6.06
C SER A 143 -23.65 -6.72 4.74
N LYS A 144 -22.50 -7.17 4.25
CA LYS A 144 -21.94 -6.75 2.94
C LYS A 144 -22.87 -7.17 1.80
N LYS A 145 -23.36 -8.41 1.84
CA LYS A 145 -24.37 -8.90 0.87
C LYS A 145 -25.63 -8.04 0.87
N ASN A 146 -26.11 -7.65 2.05
CA ASN A 146 -27.29 -6.78 2.17
C ASN A 146 -27.04 -5.38 1.58
N HIS A 147 -25.83 -4.81 1.76
CA HIS A 147 -25.47 -3.53 1.13
C HIS A 147 -25.46 -3.65 -0.40
N ILE A 148 -24.86 -4.69 -0.95
CA ILE A 148 -24.87 -4.91 -2.40
C ILE A 148 -26.28 -5.14 -2.94
N ASN A 149 -27.10 -5.97 -2.29
CA ASN A 149 -28.49 -6.18 -2.71
C ASN A 149 -29.31 -4.89 -2.65
N LYS A 150 -29.03 -4.02 -1.67
CA LYS A 150 -29.70 -2.71 -1.58
C LYS A 150 -29.24 -1.80 -2.72
N PHE A 151 -27.96 -1.73 -3.01
CA PHE A 151 -27.40 -0.97 -4.13
C PHE A 151 -28.06 -1.39 -5.45
N GLN A 152 -28.10 -2.69 -5.75
CA GLN A 152 -28.68 -3.25 -6.97
C GLN A 152 -30.18 -2.95 -7.12
N ARG A 153 -30.92 -2.84 -6.01
CA ARG A 153 -32.34 -2.45 -6.04
C ARG A 153 -32.56 -0.95 -6.27
N LEU A 154 -31.63 -0.12 -5.78
CA LEU A 154 -31.73 1.33 -5.93
C LEU A 154 -31.27 1.81 -7.31
N TYR A 155 -30.31 1.10 -7.90
CA TYR A 155 -29.67 1.50 -9.14
C TYR A 155 -29.72 0.32 -10.13
N SER A 156 -30.84 0.18 -10.85
CA SER A 156 -31.06 -0.95 -11.78
C SER A 156 -30.11 -0.91 -12.98
N ASP A 157 -29.69 0.29 -13.40
CA ASP A 157 -28.85 0.52 -14.58
C ASP A 157 -27.35 0.65 -14.23
N PHE A 158 -26.92 0.02 -13.11
CA PHE A 158 -25.52 -0.04 -12.80
C PHE A 158 -24.75 -0.96 -13.74
N SER A 159 -23.55 -0.57 -14.05
CA SER A 159 -22.60 -1.38 -14.83
C SER A 159 -21.19 -1.21 -14.28
N SER A 160 -20.29 -2.08 -14.72
CA SER A 160 -18.88 -1.93 -14.40
C SER A 160 -18.01 -2.25 -15.62
N ARG A 161 -16.89 -1.56 -15.73
CA ARG A 161 -15.89 -1.84 -16.75
C ARG A 161 -14.47 -1.74 -16.19
N PRO A 162 -13.49 -2.37 -16.84
CA PRO A 162 -12.09 -2.13 -16.49
C PRO A 162 -11.76 -0.65 -16.54
N LEU A 163 -10.94 -0.22 -15.58
CA LEU A 163 -10.34 1.10 -15.53
C LEU A 163 -9.00 1.04 -16.26
N ASP A 164 -8.71 1.98 -17.13
CA ASP A 164 -7.45 2.06 -17.86
C ASP A 164 -6.74 3.42 -17.71
N ALA A 165 -5.59 3.57 -18.35
CA ALA A 165 -4.78 4.79 -18.22
C ALA A 165 -5.51 6.07 -18.70
N ASN A 166 -6.44 5.97 -19.64
CA ASN A 166 -7.19 7.10 -20.18
C ASN A 166 -8.28 7.60 -19.22
N ASP A 167 -8.64 6.79 -18.24
CA ASP A 167 -9.66 7.10 -17.23
C ASP A 167 -9.13 7.96 -16.08
N ALA A 168 -7.89 8.42 -16.14
CA ALA A 168 -7.28 9.27 -15.10
C ALA A 168 -8.19 10.45 -14.70
N HIS A 169 -8.83 11.09 -15.67
CA HIS A 169 -9.73 12.22 -15.43
C HIS A 169 -10.98 11.83 -14.64
N LEU A 170 -11.54 10.63 -14.89
CA LEU A 170 -12.71 10.12 -14.15
C LEU A 170 -12.33 9.77 -12.70
N ALA A 171 -11.22 9.09 -12.51
CA ALA A 171 -10.72 8.77 -11.17
C ALA A 171 -10.41 10.04 -10.34
N LEU A 172 -9.83 11.06 -10.97
CA LEU A 172 -9.57 12.34 -10.32
C LEU A 172 -10.87 13.09 -9.98
N ALA A 173 -11.87 13.08 -10.88
CA ALA A 173 -13.15 13.69 -10.61
C ALA A 173 -13.88 13.02 -9.42
N LEU A 174 -13.81 11.70 -9.33
CA LEU A 174 -14.34 10.93 -8.19
C LEU A 174 -13.57 11.23 -6.89
N PHE A 175 -12.25 11.36 -6.98
CA PHE A 175 -11.42 11.78 -5.85
C PHE A 175 -11.82 13.18 -5.37
N ASP A 176 -11.90 14.15 -6.27
CA ASP A 176 -12.28 15.53 -5.95
C ASP A 176 -13.70 15.61 -5.38
N ASN A 177 -14.63 14.78 -5.88
CA ASN A 177 -15.98 14.67 -5.32
C ASN A 177 -15.98 14.13 -3.89
N TRP A 178 -15.22 13.05 -3.64
CA TRP A 178 -15.09 12.46 -2.31
C TRP A 178 -14.44 13.45 -1.32
N GLU A 179 -13.40 14.19 -1.74
CA GLU A 179 -12.69 15.17 -0.93
C GLU A 179 -13.60 16.32 -0.46
N LYS A 180 -14.53 16.81 -1.29
CA LYS A 180 -15.48 17.89 -0.93
C LYS A 180 -16.26 17.65 0.36
N HIS A 181 -16.38 16.40 0.79
CA HIS A 181 -17.09 16.01 2.01
C HIS A 181 -16.15 15.79 3.21
N LYS A 182 -14.89 16.20 3.10
CA LYS A 182 -13.87 16.09 4.14
C LYS A 182 -13.28 17.46 4.46
N GLU A 183 -12.74 17.60 5.66
CA GLU A 183 -11.87 18.73 5.94
C GLU A 183 -10.62 18.61 5.08
N HIS A 184 -10.27 19.71 4.39
CA HIS A 184 -9.11 19.71 3.50
C HIS A 184 -7.83 19.43 4.28
N SER A 185 -6.94 18.61 3.72
CA SER A 185 -5.63 18.32 4.27
C SER A 185 -4.56 18.28 3.18
N ILE A 186 -3.34 18.58 3.56
CA ILE A 186 -2.21 18.54 2.63
C ILE A 186 -1.97 17.11 2.08
N GLU A 187 -2.36 16.10 2.84
CA GLU A 187 -2.29 14.69 2.42
C GLU A 187 -3.18 14.45 1.20
N PHE A 188 -4.36 15.07 1.11
CA PHE A 188 -5.24 14.96 -0.06
C PHE A 188 -4.62 15.56 -1.32
N ASP A 189 -3.96 16.73 -1.21
CA ASP A 189 -3.23 17.31 -2.33
C ASP A 189 -2.13 16.38 -2.84
N ILE A 190 -1.42 15.73 -1.91
CA ILE A 190 -0.36 14.78 -2.25
C ILE A 190 -0.95 13.50 -2.84
N GLU A 191 -2.02 12.95 -2.25
CA GLU A 191 -2.72 11.77 -2.77
C GLU A 191 -3.24 12.03 -4.19
N ARG A 192 -3.83 13.20 -4.43
CA ARG A 192 -4.30 13.63 -5.75
C ARG A 192 -3.17 13.72 -6.79
N LYS A 193 -2.01 14.27 -6.42
CA LYS A 193 -0.82 14.31 -7.27
C LYS A 193 -0.28 12.90 -7.54
N SER A 194 -0.23 12.07 -6.51
CA SER A 194 0.20 10.67 -6.60
C SER A 194 -0.72 9.86 -7.51
N LEU A 195 -2.04 10.10 -7.45
CA LEU A 195 -3.00 9.47 -8.33
C LEU A 195 -2.74 9.84 -9.81
N LYS A 196 -2.47 11.11 -10.13
CA LYS A 196 -2.05 11.51 -11.48
C LYS A 196 -0.78 10.79 -11.93
N HIS A 197 0.20 10.72 -11.04
CA HIS A 197 1.48 10.10 -11.33
C HIS A 197 1.36 8.60 -11.58
N ILE A 198 0.55 7.89 -10.79
CA ILE A 198 0.35 6.45 -10.96
C ILE A 198 -0.40 6.14 -12.27
N PHE A 199 -1.38 6.96 -12.68
CA PHE A 199 -2.05 6.82 -13.96
C PHE A 199 -1.12 7.03 -15.15
N SER A 200 -0.20 8.00 -15.06
CA SER A 200 0.84 8.21 -16.09
C SER A 200 1.77 7.01 -16.26
N ASN A 201 1.83 6.13 -15.27
CA ASN A 201 2.67 4.94 -15.25
C ASN A 201 1.86 3.63 -15.21
N TYR A 202 0.57 3.68 -15.54
CA TYR A 202 -0.40 2.61 -15.37
C TYR A 202 0.08 1.26 -15.91
N GLN A 203 0.53 1.25 -17.18
CA GLN A 203 0.99 0.03 -17.84
C GLN A 203 2.32 -0.48 -17.24
N ALA A 204 3.26 0.43 -16.98
CA ALA A 204 4.55 0.07 -16.42
C ALA A 204 4.44 -0.50 -15.00
N LEU A 205 3.46 -0.03 -14.23
CA LEU A 205 3.14 -0.54 -12.89
C LEU A 205 2.26 -1.80 -12.92
N LYS A 206 1.78 -2.22 -14.10
CA LYS A 206 0.85 -3.34 -14.27
C LYS A 206 -0.41 -3.21 -13.43
N LEU A 207 -0.94 -1.99 -13.38
CA LEU A 207 -2.14 -1.72 -12.61
C LEU A 207 -3.36 -2.38 -13.25
N LYS A 208 -4.31 -2.75 -12.41
CA LYS A 208 -5.65 -3.19 -12.78
C LYS A 208 -6.63 -2.42 -11.92
N GLY A 209 -7.73 -2.05 -12.52
CA GLY A 209 -8.78 -1.32 -11.80
C GLY A 209 -10.16 -1.61 -12.38
N LEU A 210 -11.16 -1.18 -11.64
CA LEU A 210 -12.55 -1.25 -12.04
C LEU A 210 -13.20 0.11 -11.83
N LEU A 211 -14.03 0.50 -12.78
CA LEU A 211 -14.92 1.64 -12.70
C LEU A 211 -16.36 1.15 -12.54
N LEU A 212 -17.07 1.66 -11.56
CA LEU A 212 -18.50 1.41 -11.35
C LEU A 212 -19.29 2.60 -11.86
N LEU A 213 -20.35 2.32 -12.62
CA LEU A 213 -21.20 3.33 -13.24
C LEU A 213 -22.67 3.10 -12.86
N VAL A 214 -23.43 4.20 -12.76
CA VAL A 214 -24.90 4.21 -12.71
C VAL A 214 -25.37 5.20 -13.78
N ASP A 215 -26.32 4.83 -14.62
CA ASP A 215 -26.80 5.64 -15.75
C ASP A 215 -25.66 6.19 -16.63
N ASN A 216 -24.62 5.37 -16.85
CA ASN A 216 -23.37 5.70 -17.53
C ASN A 216 -22.46 6.74 -16.82
N GLU A 217 -22.84 7.23 -15.66
CA GLU A 217 -22.02 8.14 -14.87
C GLU A 217 -21.08 7.36 -13.93
N PRO A 218 -19.79 7.67 -13.90
CA PRO A 218 -18.83 7.05 -12.97
C PRO A 218 -19.15 7.45 -11.52
N ILE A 219 -19.35 6.44 -10.67
CA ILE A 219 -19.69 6.64 -9.25
C ILE A 219 -18.65 6.10 -8.27
N ALA A 220 -17.82 5.16 -8.70
CA ALA A 220 -16.74 4.64 -7.87
C ALA A 220 -15.63 4.04 -8.73
N PHE A 221 -14.42 4.01 -8.19
CA PHE A 221 -13.33 3.25 -8.77
C PHE A 221 -12.49 2.53 -7.71
N THR A 222 -11.84 1.46 -8.14
CA THR A 222 -10.79 0.77 -7.39
C THR A 222 -9.58 0.56 -8.27
N LEU A 223 -8.38 0.61 -7.68
CA LEU A 223 -7.12 0.47 -8.37
C LEU A 223 -6.15 -0.36 -7.54
N GLY A 224 -5.53 -1.35 -8.15
CA GLY A 224 -4.59 -2.23 -7.46
C GLY A 224 -3.59 -2.89 -8.39
N SER A 225 -2.76 -3.75 -7.83
CA SER A 225 -1.81 -4.59 -8.58
C SER A 225 -1.60 -5.94 -7.88
N GLU A 226 -1.01 -6.88 -8.60
CA GLU A 226 -0.60 -8.16 -8.02
C GLU A 226 0.52 -7.91 -7.00
N LEU A 227 0.31 -8.36 -5.77
CA LEU A 227 1.34 -8.38 -4.72
C LEU A 227 2.24 -9.60 -4.90
N ASN A 228 1.64 -10.73 -5.19
CA ASN A 228 2.28 -12.01 -5.53
C ASN A 228 1.30 -12.87 -6.35
N LYS A 229 1.69 -14.12 -6.67
CA LYS A 229 0.88 -15.03 -7.49
C LYS A 229 -0.52 -15.34 -6.93
N ASP A 230 -0.71 -15.20 -5.62
CA ASP A 230 -1.93 -15.60 -4.92
C ASP A 230 -2.67 -14.41 -4.28
N THR A 231 -2.09 -13.20 -4.35
CA THR A 231 -2.63 -12.03 -3.63
C THR A 231 -2.66 -10.81 -4.54
N PHE A 232 -3.81 -10.17 -4.59
CA PHE A 232 -4.01 -8.87 -5.23
C PHE A 232 -4.11 -7.78 -4.14
N CYS A 233 -3.39 -6.69 -4.31
CA CYS A 233 -3.38 -5.56 -3.37
C CYS A 233 -4.18 -4.40 -3.96
N ILE A 234 -5.19 -3.93 -3.23
CA ILE A 234 -5.88 -2.68 -3.55
C ILE A 234 -5.06 -1.53 -2.98
N HIS A 235 -4.75 -0.54 -3.82
CA HIS A 235 -3.95 0.63 -3.45
C HIS A 235 -4.80 1.84 -3.16
N ILE A 236 -5.89 2.02 -3.91
CA ILE A 236 -6.78 3.17 -3.76
C ILE A 236 -8.20 2.79 -4.19
N GLU A 237 -9.17 3.27 -3.43
CA GLU A 237 -10.59 3.17 -3.72
C GLU A 237 -11.24 4.50 -3.37
N LYS A 238 -12.12 4.99 -4.24
CA LYS A 238 -12.95 6.17 -3.97
C LYS A 238 -14.34 5.97 -4.55
N ALA A 239 -15.34 6.47 -3.85
CA ALA A 239 -16.71 6.43 -4.29
C ALA A 239 -17.42 7.74 -3.98
N ASN A 240 -18.39 8.07 -4.82
CA ASN A 240 -19.32 9.16 -4.60
C ASN A 240 -20.32 8.76 -3.52
N ILE A 241 -20.27 9.43 -2.38
CA ILE A 241 -21.13 9.14 -1.21
C ILE A 241 -22.63 9.40 -1.44
N ALA A 242 -23.00 10.15 -2.48
CA ALA A 242 -24.37 10.36 -2.85
C ALA A 242 -25.07 9.07 -3.33
N TYR A 243 -24.30 8.08 -3.80
CA TYR A 243 -24.81 6.79 -4.22
C TYR A 243 -24.72 5.78 -3.07
N HIS A 244 -25.83 5.52 -2.42
CA HIS A 244 -25.88 4.65 -1.25
C HIS A 244 -25.42 3.22 -1.58
N GLY A 245 -24.35 2.77 -0.93
CA GLY A 245 -23.78 1.44 -1.12
C GLY A 245 -22.77 1.33 -2.26
N SER A 246 -22.30 2.46 -2.81
CA SER A 246 -21.24 2.50 -3.83
C SER A 246 -19.85 2.17 -3.29
N PHE A 247 -19.69 2.17 -1.96
CA PHE A 247 -18.45 1.89 -1.25
C PHE A 247 -18.58 0.66 -0.35
#